data_8ef1e1724ec2b940ee1462e9f6568d32
#
_entry.id   8ef1e1724ec2b940ee1462e9f6568d32
#
_cell.length_a   1.000
_cell.length_b   1.000
_cell.length_c   1.000
_cell.angle_alpha   90.00
_cell.angle_beta   90.00
_cell.angle_gamma   90.00
#
_symmetry.space_group_name_H-M   'P 1'
#
loop_
_entity.id
_entity.type
_entity.pdbx_description
1 polymer ?
#
loop_
_entity_poly.entity_id
_entity_poly.type
_entity_poly.pdbx_seq_one_letter_code
_entity_poly.pdbx_strand_id
1 'polypeptide(L)'
;VYMKTQNIITVKPQGYCGGVLKAIEVAKKTRIQYPNQKITILGNLVHNQYVKKALQSYSIDTIENKNKTRYELLDEINEGIVIFTAHGVSPKVYEKAKEKGLILVDASCPFVLQTQKIVKQYLDEDYTIFYIGKNKHPEAESIYTMSKNVYLIEPKKEIPNVDTNKIFVTNQTTMSIYELKDTFDQIKQLYPSAIFHDEICNATRVRQQAILNLENVDCLIVVGDPTSNNTQKLVDIGKKAGIPDVFSIQTVEDIDKKDFEPYSTIAITSGASTPTYLTNQVKDYLSQDIEKPKIRIQEIL
;
A
#
# COMPACT_ATOMS: atom_id res chain seq x y z
N VAL A 1 -8.08 -30.37 -33.01
CA VAL A 1 -7.36 -29.84 -31.84
C VAL A 1 -8.41 -29.21 -30.93
N TYR A 2 -8.77 -29.87 -29.83
CA TYR A 2 -9.67 -29.28 -28.83
C TYR A 2 -8.89 -28.13 -28.16
N MET A 3 -9.34 -26.88 -28.37
CA MET A 3 -8.87 -25.76 -27.57
C MET A 3 -9.22 -26.08 -26.11
N LYS A 4 -8.20 -26.20 -25.24
CA LYS A 4 -8.39 -26.35 -23.82
C LYS A 4 -9.06 -25.07 -23.31
N THR A 5 -10.29 -25.15 -22.84
CA THR A 5 -11.00 -23.99 -22.33
C THR A 5 -10.31 -23.57 -21.02
N GLN A 6 -9.61 -22.44 -21.03
CA GLN A 6 -9.01 -21.88 -19.82
C GLN A 6 -10.11 -21.36 -18.90
N ASN A 7 -9.98 -21.64 -17.61
CA ASN A 7 -10.82 -21.08 -16.59
C ASN A 7 -10.16 -19.83 -15.98
N ILE A 8 -10.74 -18.67 -16.16
CA ILE A 8 -10.25 -17.41 -15.59
C ILE A 8 -11.10 -17.04 -14.38
N ILE A 9 -10.49 -17.07 -13.21
CA ILE A 9 -11.11 -16.74 -11.93
C ILE A 9 -10.77 -15.30 -11.55
N THR A 10 -11.79 -14.48 -11.31
CA THR A 10 -11.63 -13.17 -10.71
C THR A 10 -11.65 -13.29 -9.19
N VAL A 11 -10.52 -13.04 -8.54
CA VAL A 11 -10.42 -13.07 -7.07
C VAL A 11 -10.92 -11.75 -6.50
N LYS A 12 -11.89 -11.82 -5.61
CA LYS A 12 -12.51 -10.63 -4.96
C LYS A 12 -12.23 -10.64 -3.44
N PRO A 13 -12.08 -9.48 -2.80
CA PRO A 13 -12.10 -8.14 -3.40
C PRO A 13 -10.83 -7.81 -4.18
N GLN A 14 -10.95 -6.93 -5.15
CA GLN A 14 -9.83 -6.37 -5.93
C GLN A 14 -10.08 -4.88 -6.25
N GLY A 15 -9.08 -4.22 -6.83
CA GLY A 15 -9.17 -2.79 -7.13
C GLY A 15 -8.99 -1.92 -5.88
N TYR A 16 -9.31 -0.65 -6.00
CA TYR A 16 -9.10 0.33 -4.94
C TYR A 16 -9.79 -0.05 -3.63
N CYS A 17 -9.07 0.06 -2.52
CA CYS A 17 -9.69 0.00 -1.20
C CYS A 17 -10.34 1.35 -0.84
N GLY A 18 -11.13 1.36 0.24
CA GLY A 18 -11.80 2.59 0.71
C GLY A 18 -10.84 3.73 1.05
N GLY A 19 -9.67 3.43 1.61
CA GLY A 19 -8.64 4.43 1.89
C GLY A 19 -8.04 5.07 0.64
N VAL A 20 -7.82 4.28 -0.40
CA VAL A 20 -7.34 4.76 -1.71
C VAL A 20 -8.40 5.59 -2.41
N LEU A 21 -9.65 5.13 -2.44
CA LEU A 21 -10.78 5.90 -3.02
C LEU A 21 -10.93 7.25 -2.34
N LYS A 22 -10.87 7.28 -1.00
CA LYS A 22 -10.92 8.54 -0.23
C LYS A 22 -9.79 9.48 -0.63
N ALA A 23 -8.55 8.98 -0.74
CA ALA A 23 -7.40 9.82 -1.08
C ALA A 23 -7.53 10.43 -2.49
N ILE A 24 -7.98 9.64 -3.46
CA ILE A 24 -8.23 10.11 -4.83
C ILE A 24 -9.34 11.17 -4.84
N GLU A 25 -10.42 10.92 -4.12
CA GLU A 25 -11.54 11.86 -4.02
C GLU A 25 -11.10 13.19 -3.39
N VAL A 26 -10.32 13.14 -2.31
CA VAL A 26 -9.75 14.34 -1.66
C VAL A 26 -8.90 15.13 -2.65
N ALA A 27 -8.02 14.49 -3.40
CA ALA A 27 -7.19 15.17 -4.40
C ALA A 27 -8.04 15.85 -5.50
N LYS A 28 -9.04 15.17 -6.03
CA LYS A 28 -9.97 15.71 -7.06
C LYS A 28 -10.79 16.88 -6.52
N LYS A 29 -11.35 16.75 -5.32
CA LYS A 29 -12.11 17.84 -4.65
C LYS A 29 -11.22 19.04 -4.38
N THR A 30 -9.96 18.83 -4.00
CA THR A 30 -9.01 19.93 -3.78
C THR A 30 -8.79 20.74 -5.06
N ARG A 31 -8.66 20.09 -6.22
CA ARG A 31 -8.55 20.80 -7.50
C ARG A 31 -9.81 21.59 -7.83
N ILE A 32 -10.99 21.05 -7.57
CA ILE A 32 -12.26 21.75 -7.80
C ILE A 32 -12.38 22.97 -6.89
N GLN A 33 -12.02 22.83 -5.61
CA GLN A 33 -12.09 23.90 -4.62
C GLN A 33 -11.08 25.03 -4.88
N TYR A 34 -9.92 24.67 -5.42
CA TYR A 34 -8.80 25.60 -5.66
C TYR A 34 -8.33 25.52 -7.13
N PRO A 35 -9.16 25.98 -8.10
CA PRO A 35 -8.91 25.76 -9.51
C PRO A 35 -7.62 26.41 -10.03
N ASN A 36 -7.19 27.52 -9.42
CA ASN A 36 -6.04 28.33 -9.85
C ASN A 36 -4.81 28.19 -8.93
N GLN A 37 -4.91 27.41 -7.86
CA GLN A 37 -3.80 27.25 -6.91
C GLN A 37 -2.85 26.13 -7.41
N LYS A 38 -1.57 26.29 -7.08
CA LYS A 38 -0.61 25.20 -7.22
C LYS A 38 -0.92 24.12 -6.18
N ILE A 39 -1.06 22.86 -6.62
CA ILE A 39 -1.33 21.73 -5.76
C ILE A 39 -0.19 20.73 -5.93
N THR A 40 0.45 20.40 -4.81
CA THR A 40 1.55 19.43 -4.78
C THR A 40 1.26 18.35 -3.76
N ILE A 41 1.33 17.08 -4.19
CA ILE A 41 1.23 15.92 -3.30
C ILE A 41 2.62 15.61 -2.75
N LEU A 42 2.73 15.48 -1.45
CA LEU A 42 3.96 15.16 -0.73
C LEU A 42 4.21 13.65 -0.72
N GLY A 43 4.86 13.16 -1.74
CA GLY A 43 5.03 11.75 -2.06
C GLY A 43 3.94 11.21 -2.99
N ASN A 44 4.01 9.96 -3.37
CA ASN A 44 2.95 9.34 -4.17
C ASN A 44 1.66 9.22 -3.36
N LEU A 45 0.54 9.73 -3.88
CA LEU A 45 -0.76 9.71 -3.20
C LEU A 45 -1.12 8.30 -2.75
N VAL A 46 -0.93 7.36 -3.64
CA VAL A 46 -0.97 5.92 -3.44
C VAL A 46 0.15 5.28 -4.27
N HIS A 47 0.56 4.06 -3.94
CA HIS A 47 1.60 3.35 -4.68
C HIS A 47 1.06 2.80 -6.00
N ASN A 48 0.87 3.69 -6.98
CA ASN A 48 0.54 3.34 -8.37
C ASN A 48 0.93 4.49 -9.31
N GLN A 49 1.84 4.20 -10.26
CA GLN A 49 2.33 5.21 -11.20
C GLN A 49 1.24 5.74 -12.16
N TYR A 50 0.23 4.94 -12.48
CA TYR A 50 -0.86 5.37 -13.36
C TYR A 50 -1.79 6.35 -12.65
N VAL A 51 -2.00 6.19 -11.35
CA VAL A 51 -2.71 7.18 -10.53
C VAL A 51 -1.95 8.50 -10.52
N LYS A 52 -0.62 8.48 -10.35
CA LYS A 52 0.23 9.67 -10.44
C LYS A 52 0.08 10.38 -11.80
N LYS A 53 0.17 9.61 -12.92
CA LYS A 53 0.00 10.16 -14.28
C LYS A 53 -1.39 10.75 -14.47
N ALA A 54 -2.43 10.10 -13.99
CA ALA A 54 -3.80 10.57 -14.09
C ALA A 54 -4.02 11.87 -13.29
N LEU A 55 -3.45 12.00 -12.09
CA LEU A 55 -3.49 13.22 -11.30
C LEU A 55 -2.77 14.39 -11.97
N GLN A 56 -1.67 14.13 -12.68
CA GLN A 56 -0.98 15.15 -13.47
C GLN A 56 -1.89 15.75 -14.57
N SER A 57 -2.79 14.95 -15.15
CA SER A 57 -3.76 15.46 -16.14
C SER A 57 -4.78 16.43 -15.52
N TYR A 58 -4.92 16.43 -14.20
CA TYR A 58 -5.69 17.41 -13.43
C TYR A 58 -4.83 18.57 -12.89
N SER A 59 -3.60 18.72 -13.39
CA SER A 59 -2.64 19.72 -12.89
C SER A 59 -2.35 19.59 -11.39
N ILE A 60 -2.33 18.37 -10.88
CA ILE A 60 -1.93 18.03 -9.51
C ILE A 60 -0.56 17.37 -9.59
N ASP A 61 0.47 18.06 -9.09
CA ASP A 61 1.84 17.60 -9.13
C ASP A 61 2.15 16.66 -7.96
N THR A 62 3.10 15.76 -8.17
CA THR A 62 3.63 14.89 -7.13
C THR A 62 5.13 15.12 -6.99
N ILE A 63 5.60 15.29 -5.75
CA ILE A 63 7.01 15.31 -5.43
C ILE A 63 7.38 14.04 -4.67
N GLU A 64 8.36 13.30 -5.16
CA GLU A 64 8.81 12.05 -4.54
C GLU A 64 10.32 11.86 -4.73
N ASN A 65 10.98 11.46 -3.64
CA ASN A 65 12.37 11.05 -3.67
C ASN A 65 12.59 9.97 -2.61
N LYS A 66 13.01 8.78 -3.05
CA LYS A 66 13.24 7.61 -2.18
C LYS A 66 14.33 7.82 -1.11
N ASN A 67 15.20 8.80 -1.31
CA ASN A 67 16.31 9.10 -0.40
C ASN A 67 16.00 10.24 0.58
N LYS A 68 14.79 10.82 0.51
CA LYS A 68 14.34 11.91 1.38
C LYS A 68 13.12 11.48 2.19
N THR A 69 13.08 11.91 3.44
CA THR A 69 11.87 11.82 4.27
C THR A 69 10.83 12.83 3.78
N ARG A 70 9.57 12.66 4.19
CA ARG A 70 8.51 13.65 3.91
C ARG A 70 8.82 15.00 4.52
N TYR A 71 9.49 15.01 5.67
CA TYR A 71 9.96 16.23 6.31
C TYR A 71 10.98 16.99 5.43
N GLU A 72 11.94 16.29 4.83
CA GLU A 72 12.93 16.86 3.92
C GLU A 72 12.33 17.27 2.57
N LEU A 73 11.44 16.44 1.99
CA LEU A 73 10.74 16.76 0.73
C LEU A 73 9.93 18.04 0.82
N LEU A 74 9.38 18.33 2.00
CA LEU A 74 8.58 19.54 2.22
C LEU A 74 9.36 20.83 1.98
N ASP A 75 10.69 20.81 2.06
CA ASP A 75 11.54 21.96 1.73
C ASP A 75 11.42 22.39 0.26
N GLU A 76 11.04 21.47 -0.61
CA GLU A 76 10.88 21.74 -2.05
C GLU A 76 9.49 22.34 -2.40
N ILE A 77 8.56 22.41 -1.45
CA ILE A 77 7.22 22.99 -1.61
C ILE A 77 7.19 24.36 -0.92
N ASN A 78 7.12 25.45 -1.69
CA ASN A 78 7.25 26.80 -1.15
C ASN A 78 5.96 27.61 -1.22
N GLU A 79 4.92 27.12 -1.89
CA GLU A 79 3.66 27.84 -2.10
C GLU A 79 2.49 26.91 -2.37
N GLY A 80 1.28 27.41 -2.19
CA GLY A 80 0.05 26.76 -2.58
C GLY A 80 -0.42 25.70 -1.59
N ILE A 81 -0.95 24.63 -2.13
CA ILE A 81 -1.59 23.55 -1.37
C ILE A 81 -0.68 22.33 -1.37
N VAL A 82 -0.47 21.76 -0.19
CA VAL A 82 0.17 20.45 -0.03
C VAL A 82 -0.87 19.41 0.35
N ILE A 83 -0.89 18.28 -0.36
CA ILE A 83 -1.72 17.11 -0.02
C ILE A 83 -0.83 16.06 0.63
N PHE A 84 -1.18 15.65 1.85
CA PHE A 84 -0.60 14.50 2.51
C PHE A 84 -1.26 13.23 1.98
N THR A 85 -0.45 12.21 1.71
CA THR A 85 -0.89 10.99 1.01
C THR A 85 -1.71 10.05 1.90
N ALA A 86 -2.27 9.01 1.30
CA ALA A 86 -2.98 7.94 2.03
C ALA A 86 -2.14 7.28 3.14
N HIS A 87 -0.82 7.36 3.03
CA HIS A 87 0.12 6.72 3.98
C HIS A 87 0.33 7.50 5.28
N GLY A 88 -0.20 8.72 5.36
CA GLY A 88 0.02 9.61 6.50
C GLY A 88 1.41 10.24 6.56
N VAL A 89 1.55 11.18 7.47
CA VAL A 89 2.83 11.83 7.80
C VAL A 89 2.95 11.99 9.31
N SER A 90 4.18 12.15 9.82
CA SER A 90 4.40 12.41 11.23
C SER A 90 3.90 13.80 11.64
N PRO A 91 3.61 14.04 12.93
CA PRO A 91 3.18 15.36 13.42
C PRO A 91 4.13 16.50 13.05
N LYS A 92 5.44 16.26 13.02
CA LYS A 92 6.45 17.25 12.63
C LYS A 92 6.29 17.76 11.20
N VAL A 93 5.78 16.94 10.31
CA VAL A 93 5.50 17.33 8.91
C VAL A 93 4.32 18.32 8.86
N TYR A 94 3.27 18.08 9.66
CA TYR A 94 2.15 19.02 9.80
C TYR A 94 2.63 20.39 10.32
N GLU A 95 3.42 20.39 11.38
CA GLU A 95 3.97 21.61 11.97
C GLU A 95 4.80 22.41 10.96
N LYS A 96 5.75 21.75 10.30
CA LYS A 96 6.61 22.36 9.28
C LYS A 96 5.80 22.94 8.12
N ALA A 97 4.78 22.24 7.64
CA ALA A 97 3.93 22.74 6.56
C ALA A 97 3.13 23.99 6.98
N LYS A 98 2.63 24.04 8.22
CA LYS A 98 1.98 25.23 8.79
C LYS A 98 2.95 26.41 8.91
N GLU A 99 4.15 26.18 9.42
CA GLU A 99 5.20 27.20 9.53
C GLU A 99 5.59 27.78 8.16
N LYS A 100 5.56 26.98 7.10
CA LYS A 100 5.78 27.42 5.72
C LYS A 100 4.59 28.21 5.11
N GLY A 101 3.47 28.33 5.84
CA GLY A 101 2.27 29.03 5.35
C GLY A 101 1.53 28.29 4.24
N LEU A 102 1.73 26.97 4.10
CA LEU A 102 1.04 26.15 3.10
C LEU A 102 -0.41 25.86 3.52
N ILE A 103 -1.30 25.74 2.55
CA ILE A 103 -2.65 25.20 2.77
C ILE A 103 -2.54 23.69 2.84
N LEU A 104 -2.96 23.10 3.98
CA LEU A 104 -2.84 21.67 4.23
C LEU A 104 -4.12 20.95 3.85
N VAL A 105 -3.99 19.87 3.08
CA VAL A 105 -5.06 18.93 2.78
C VAL A 105 -4.58 17.53 3.16
N ASP A 106 -5.33 16.85 4.01
CA ASP A 106 -4.96 15.52 4.51
C ASP A 106 -5.78 14.42 3.84
N ALA A 107 -5.12 13.63 3.00
CA ALA A 107 -5.70 12.46 2.35
C ALA A 107 -5.37 11.14 3.07
N SER A 108 -4.84 11.19 4.29
CA SER A 108 -4.44 10.01 5.05
C SER A 108 -5.59 9.01 5.23
N CYS A 109 -5.27 7.73 5.09
CA CYS A 109 -6.22 6.65 5.35
C CYS A 109 -6.63 6.64 6.83
N PRO A 110 -7.92 6.50 7.17
CA PRO A 110 -8.37 6.45 8.56
C PRO A 110 -7.70 5.36 9.41
N PHE A 111 -7.38 4.21 8.82
CA PHE A 111 -6.68 3.13 9.53
C PHE A 111 -5.24 3.50 9.88
N VAL A 112 -4.56 4.24 9.01
CA VAL A 112 -3.22 4.78 9.31
C VAL A 112 -3.29 5.79 10.45
N LEU A 113 -4.26 6.71 10.41
CA LEU A 113 -4.47 7.68 11.49
C LEU A 113 -4.80 7.01 12.82
N GLN A 114 -5.56 5.92 12.80
CA GLN A 114 -5.85 5.12 13.99
C GLN A 114 -4.58 4.54 14.59
N THR A 115 -3.71 3.95 13.77
CA THR A 115 -2.42 3.40 14.23
C THR A 115 -1.54 4.51 14.83
N GLN A 116 -1.46 5.67 14.19
CA GLN A 116 -0.73 6.83 14.72
C GLN A 116 -1.27 7.27 16.09
N LYS A 117 -2.59 7.31 16.25
CA LYS A 117 -3.24 7.68 17.51
C LYS A 117 -2.90 6.70 18.63
N ILE A 118 -2.95 5.40 18.36
CA ILE A 118 -2.63 4.36 19.35
C ILE A 118 -1.14 4.45 19.74
N VAL A 119 -0.25 4.58 18.75
CA VAL A 119 1.19 4.72 19.02
C VAL A 119 1.46 5.96 19.89
N LYS A 120 0.84 7.10 19.55
CA LYS A 120 0.98 8.32 20.34
C LYS A 120 0.52 8.12 21.77
N GLN A 121 -0.62 7.46 22.00
CA GLN A 121 -1.13 7.19 23.33
C GLN A 121 -0.11 6.41 24.17
N TYR A 122 0.45 5.32 23.64
CA TYR A 122 1.44 4.53 24.37
C TYR A 122 2.76 5.26 24.59
N LEU A 123 3.17 6.13 23.65
CA LEU A 123 4.33 7.01 23.85
C LEU A 123 4.09 7.99 25.00
N ASP A 124 2.91 8.57 25.10
CA ASP A 124 2.52 9.49 26.19
C ASP A 124 2.47 8.78 27.57
N GLU A 125 2.34 7.45 27.57
CA GLU A 125 2.38 6.58 28.76
C GLU A 125 3.79 5.99 29.03
N ASP A 126 4.84 6.53 28.38
CA ASP A 126 6.25 6.13 28.51
C ASP A 126 6.55 4.69 28.03
N TYR A 127 5.78 4.17 27.07
CA TYR A 127 6.09 2.91 26.42
C TYR A 127 7.17 3.06 25.35
N THR A 128 7.99 2.04 25.21
CA THR A 128 8.81 1.81 24.00
C THR A 128 7.95 1.14 22.95
N ILE A 129 7.98 1.62 21.74
CA ILE A 129 7.17 1.11 20.64
C ILE A 129 8.03 0.23 19.73
N PHE A 130 7.59 -0.99 19.50
CA PHE A 130 8.08 -1.85 18.43
C PHE A 130 7.07 -1.81 17.30
N TYR A 131 7.45 -1.14 16.21
CA TYR A 131 6.59 -0.99 15.02
C TYR A 131 7.09 -1.91 13.91
N ILE A 132 6.30 -2.92 13.57
CA ILE A 132 6.63 -3.89 12.53
C ILE A 132 6.21 -3.31 11.18
N GLY A 133 7.19 -3.10 10.31
CA GLY A 133 6.94 -2.48 9.01
C GLY A 133 8.14 -2.55 8.08
N LYS A 134 8.00 -1.92 6.93
CA LYS A 134 9.03 -1.87 5.89
C LYS A 134 9.82 -0.56 6.01
N ASN A 135 11.14 -0.66 6.08
CA ASN A 135 12.01 0.51 6.09
C ASN A 135 11.78 1.39 4.84
N LYS A 136 11.84 2.70 5.02
CA LYS A 136 11.59 3.72 4.00
C LYS A 136 10.18 3.68 3.36
N HIS A 137 9.26 2.88 3.87
CA HIS A 137 7.86 2.97 3.48
C HIS A 137 7.23 4.21 4.14
N PRO A 138 6.46 5.05 3.42
CA PRO A 138 5.93 6.30 3.97
C PRO A 138 5.02 6.11 5.18
N GLU A 139 4.22 5.04 5.24
CA GLU A 139 3.41 4.74 6.42
C GLU A 139 4.30 4.43 7.64
N ALA A 140 5.32 3.59 7.47
CA ALA A 140 6.26 3.26 8.54
C ALA A 140 7.05 4.51 8.98
N GLU A 141 7.51 5.33 8.04
CA GLU A 141 8.19 6.60 8.31
C GLU A 141 7.34 7.52 9.19
N SER A 142 6.02 7.61 8.92
CA SER A 142 5.09 8.43 9.70
C SER A 142 5.03 8.04 11.18
N ILE A 143 5.36 6.80 11.50
CA ILE A 143 5.37 6.25 12.84
C ILE A 143 6.76 6.31 13.50
N TYR A 144 7.80 5.72 12.85
CA TYR A 144 9.12 5.64 13.50
C TYR A 144 9.81 7.01 13.64
N THR A 145 9.37 8.02 12.89
CA THR A 145 9.87 9.39 13.05
C THR A 145 9.13 10.20 14.13
N MET A 146 8.11 9.64 14.77
CA MET A 146 7.37 10.32 15.85
C MET A 146 8.21 10.51 17.10
N SER A 147 9.06 9.54 17.44
CA SER A 147 9.89 9.56 18.65
C SER A 147 11.11 8.64 18.51
N LYS A 148 12.18 8.95 19.23
CA LYS A 148 13.32 8.06 19.40
C LYS A 148 12.98 6.75 20.13
N ASN A 149 11.85 6.70 20.82
CA ASN A 149 11.34 5.51 21.51
C ASN A 149 10.52 4.58 20.61
N VAL A 150 10.46 4.85 19.31
CA VAL A 150 9.87 3.96 18.30
C VAL A 150 10.97 3.24 17.55
N TYR A 151 10.99 1.92 17.64
CA TYR A 151 11.92 1.05 16.93
C TYR A 151 11.19 0.39 15.75
N LEU A 152 11.72 0.59 14.54
CA LEU A 152 11.25 -0.13 13.38
C LEU A 152 11.76 -1.57 13.42
N ILE A 153 10.82 -2.51 13.39
CA ILE A 153 11.09 -3.95 13.31
C ILE A 153 10.75 -4.45 11.92
N GLU A 154 11.75 -4.87 11.17
CA GLU A 154 11.50 -5.52 9.89
C GLU A 154 11.42 -7.04 10.09
N PRO A 155 10.42 -7.73 9.49
CA PRO A 155 10.33 -9.19 9.58
C PRO A 155 11.64 -9.88 9.19
N LYS A 156 11.99 -10.95 9.91
CA LYS A 156 13.21 -11.75 9.70
C LYS A 156 14.53 -11.05 10.02
N LYS A 157 14.48 -9.84 10.58
CA LYS A 157 15.66 -9.15 11.10
C LYS A 157 15.72 -9.27 12.61
N GLU A 158 16.89 -8.93 13.16
CA GLU A 158 17.13 -8.96 14.60
C GLU A 158 16.19 -7.99 15.34
N ILE A 159 15.64 -8.47 16.46
CA ILE A 159 14.79 -7.67 17.33
C ILE A 159 15.69 -6.91 18.30
N PRO A 160 15.54 -5.58 18.45
CA PRO A 160 16.39 -4.78 19.33
C PRO A 160 16.32 -5.26 20.78
N ASN A 161 17.46 -5.21 21.46
CA ASN A 161 17.52 -5.39 22.89
C ASN A 161 17.27 -4.05 23.60
N VAL A 162 16.20 -3.96 24.39
CA VAL A 162 15.85 -2.77 25.16
C VAL A 162 15.66 -3.13 26.64
N ASP A 163 16.11 -2.24 27.51
CA ASP A 163 16.01 -2.41 28.96
C ASP A 163 14.74 -1.73 29.49
N THR A 164 13.58 -2.33 29.18
CA THR A 164 12.29 -1.88 29.68
C THR A 164 11.26 -3.00 29.63
N ASN A 165 10.33 -2.99 30.58
CA ASN A 165 9.17 -3.88 30.60
C ASN A 165 7.92 -3.24 29.95
N LYS A 166 7.99 -1.95 29.60
CA LYS A 166 6.91 -1.21 28.94
C LYS A 166 7.12 -1.20 27.43
N ILE A 167 6.68 -2.25 26.77
CA ILE A 167 6.78 -2.38 25.30
C ILE A 167 5.39 -2.54 24.71
N PHE A 168 5.07 -1.69 23.76
CA PHE A 168 3.89 -1.80 22.89
C PHE A 168 4.30 -2.18 21.48
N VAL A 169 3.69 -3.21 20.94
CA VAL A 169 4.00 -3.78 19.62
C VAL A 169 2.80 -3.59 18.71
N THR A 170 3.03 -2.97 17.57
CA THR A 170 2.03 -2.83 16.51
C THR A 170 2.70 -2.88 15.13
N ASN A 171 1.95 -2.60 14.07
CA ASN A 171 2.44 -2.86 12.73
C ASN A 171 1.86 -1.92 11.67
N GLN A 172 2.55 -1.88 10.54
CA GLN A 172 2.08 -1.29 9.30
C GLN A 172 0.84 -2.02 8.80
N THR A 173 -0.17 -1.27 8.34
CA THR A 173 -1.50 -1.78 7.98
C THR A 173 -1.51 -2.76 6.81
N THR A 174 -0.45 -2.78 6.01
CA THR A 174 -0.31 -3.61 4.80
C THR A 174 0.66 -4.80 4.96
N MET A 175 0.95 -5.21 6.18
CA MET A 175 1.81 -6.38 6.42
C MET A 175 1.14 -7.70 6.03
N SER A 176 1.94 -8.73 5.77
CA SER A 176 1.44 -10.10 5.64
C SER A 176 0.97 -10.63 6.99
N ILE A 177 -0.18 -11.31 7.03
CA ILE A 177 -0.70 -11.96 8.23
C ILE A 177 0.28 -12.98 8.81
N TYR A 178 1.03 -13.68 7.97
CA TYR A 178 2.04 -14.66 8.41
C TYR A 178 3.30 -14.00 8.97
N GLU A 179 3.82 -12.97 8.26
CA GLU A 179 5.01 -12.26 8.75
C GLU A 179 4.73 -11.57 10.08
N LEU A 180 3.52 -11.01 10.24
CA LEU A 180 3.14 -10.38 11.49
C LEU A 180 3.06 -11.40 12.63
N LYS A 181 2.39 -12.54 12.39
CA LYS A 181 2.29 -13.60 13.39
C LYS A 181 3.68 -14.09 13.81
N ASP A 182 4.53 -14.42 12.86
CA ASP A 182 5.88 -14.92 13.15
C ASP A 182 6.71 -13.89 13.95
N THR A 183 6.61 -12.62 13.59
CA THR A 183 7.33 -11.54 14.28
C THR A 183 6.76 -11.29 15.68
N PHE A 184 5.44 -11.34 15.85
CA PHE A 184 4.81 -11.25 17.17
C PHE A 184 5.26 -12.40 18.08
N ASP A 185 5.30 -13.62 17.57
CA ASP A 185 5.72 -14.80 18.35
C ASP A 185 7.18 -14.65 18.78
N GLN A 186 8.08 -14.17 17.94
CA GLN A 186 9.48 -13.90 18.27
C GLN A 186 9.62 -12.81 19.34
N ILE A 187 8.90 -11.70 19.20
CA ILE A 187 8.93 -10.60 20.18
C ILE A 187 8.40 -11.10 21.52
N LYS A 188 7.32 -11.89 21.53
CA LYS A 188 6.71 -12.42 22.74
C LYS A 188 7.64 -13.35 23.51
N GLN A 189 8.49 -14.11 22.81
CA GLN A 189 9.51 -14.95 23.45
C GLN A 189 10.57 -14.11 24.17
N LEU A 190 10.98 -12.98 23.60
CA LEU A 190 11.98 -12.08 24.16
C LEU A 190 11.41 -11.13 25.22
N TYR A 191 10.16 -10.70 25.02
CA TYR A 191 9.44 -9.73 25.85
C TYR A 191 8.04 -10.22 26.22
N PRO A 192 7.92 -11.17 27.17
CA PRO A 192 6.62 -11.79 27.50
C PRO A 192 5.56 -10.83 28.04
N SER A 193 5.99 -9.68 28.61
CA SER A 193 5.10 -8.64 29.15
C SER A 193 4.68 -7.59 28.13
N ALA A 194 5.17 -7.65 26.89
CA ALA A 194 4.79 -6.70 25.85
C ALA A 194 3.30 -6.77 25.51
N ILE A 195 2.73 -5.62 25.17
CA ILE A 195 1.35 -5.48 24.71
C ILE A 195 1.34 -5.50 23.18
N PHE A 196 0.48 -6.33 22.59
CA PHE A 196 0.40 -6.53 21.15
C PHE A 196 -0.93 -6.05 20.59
N HIS A 197 -0.86 -5.23 19.52
CA HIS A 197 -2.02 -4.81 18.73
C HIS A 197 -1.79 -5.09 17.26
N ASP A 198 -2.65 -5.91 16.67
CA ASP A 198 -2.67 -6.18 15.22
C ASP A 198 -3.47 -5.08 14.51
N GLU A 199 -2.76 -4.27 13.73
CA GLU A 199 -3.32 -3.16 12.94
C GLU A 199 -3.39 -3.48 11.43
N ILE A 200 -3.25 -4.74 11.01
CA ILE A 200 -3.51 -5.09 9.60
C ILE A 200 -4.93 -4.67 9.25
N CYS A 201 -5.09 -3.76 8.29
CA CYS A 201 -6.41 -3.25 7.93
C CYS A 201 -7.27 -4.33 7.27
N ASN A 202 -8.59 -4.20 7.40
CA ASN A 202 -9.53 -5.18 6.84
C ASN A 202 -9.36 -5.36 5.32
N ALA A 203 -9.10 -4.27 4.59
CA ALA A 203 -8.86 -4.34 3.15
C ALA A 203 -7.65 -5.21 2.78
N THR A 204 -6.59 -5.18 3.57
CA THR A 204 -5.42 -6.05 3.41
C THR A 204 -5.75 -7.50 3.78
N ARG A 205 -6.38 -7.70 4.93
CA ARG A 205 -6.71 -9.03 5.46
C ARG A 205 -7.62 -9.82 4.53
N VAL A 206 -8.71 -9.24 4.08
CA VAL A 206 -9.69 -9.94 3.21
C VAL A 206 -9.09 -10.30 1.84
N ARG A 207 -8.18 -9.46 1.30
CA ARG A 207 -7.51 -9.77 0.04
C ARG A 207 -6.51 -10.91 0.18
N GLN A 208 -5.75 -10.95 1.26
CA GLN A 208 -4.85 -12.08 1.55
C GLN A 208 -5.63 -13.37 1.78
N GLN A 209 -6.72 -13.31 2.56
CA GLN A 209 -7.58 -14.46 2.82
C GLN A 209 -8.24 -15.00 1.54
N ALA A 210 -8.63 -14.13 0.63
CA ALA A 210 -9.21 -14.55 -0.65
C ALA A 210 -8.24 -15.40 -1.49
N ILE A 211 -6.94 -15.10 -1.45
CA ILE A 211 -5.92 -15.93 -2.11
C ILE A 211 -5.74 -17.26 -1.40
N LEU A 212 -5.72 -17.27 -0.06
CA LEU A 212 -5.58 -18.51 0.73
C LEU A 212 -6.76 -19.48 0.54
N ASN A 213 -7.92 -18.95 0.17
CA ASN A 213 -9.12 -19.77 -0.09
C ASN A 213 -9.22 -20.29 -1.53
N LEU A 214 -8.24 -20.00 -2.40
CA LEU A 214 -8.22 -20.52 -3.76
C LEU A 214 -7.90 -22.00 -3.77
N GLU A 215 -8.65 -22.76 -4.58
CA GLU A 215 -8.46 -24.18 -4.77
C GLU A 215 -8.27 -24.49 -6.26
N ASN A 216 -7.40 -25.46 -6.57
CA ASN A 216 -7.17 -25.95 -7.92
C ASN A 216 -6.80 -24.86 -8.94
N VAL A 217 -5.94 -23.92 -8.53
CA VAL A 217 -5.41 -22.84 -9.35
C VAL A 217 -3.99 -23.16 -9.77
N ASP A 218 -3.72 -23.10 -11.07
CA ASP A 218 -2.38 -23.35 -11.62
C ASP A 218 -1.50 -22.11 -11.60
N CYS A 219 -2.12 -20.94 -11.77
CA CYS A 219 -1.45 -19.66 -11.91
C CYS A 219 -2.23 -18.55 -11.23
N LEU A 220 -1.53 -17.70 -10.49
CA LEU A 220 -2.05 -16.47 -9.93
C LEU A 220 -1.37 -15.26 -10.57
N ILE A 221 -2.15 -14.33 -11.10
CA ILE A 221 -1.68 -13.04 -11.57
C ILE A 221 -2.10 -11.97 -10.55
N VAL A 222 -1.13 -11.27 -9.99
CA VAL A 222 -1.33 -10.12 -9.10
C VAL A 222 -1.01 -8.85 -9.88
N VAL A 223 -2.04 -8.06 -10.17
CA VAL A 223 -1.90 -6.78 -10.88
C VAL A 223 -1.66 -5.67 -9.87
N GLY A 224 -0.57 -4.92 -10.04
CA GLY A 224 -0.27 -3.79 -9.18
C GLY A 224 1.13 -3.23 -9.36
N ASP A 225 1.37 -2.08 -8.75
CA ASP A 225 2.67 -1.42 -8.80
C ASP A 225 3.68 -2.16 -7.91
N PRO A 226 4.92 -2.42 -8.38
CA PRO A 226 5.93 -3.11 -7.59
C PRO A 226 6.36 -2.35 -6.34
N THR A 227 6.10 -1.05 -6.24
CA THR A 227 6.36 -0.24 -5.04
C THR A 227 5.27 -0.37 -3.97
N SER A 228 4.13 -0.95 -4.31
CA SER A 228 3.02 -1.19 -3.38
C SER A 228 3.32 -2.36 -2.45
N ASN A 229 3.44 -2.08 -1.15
CA ASN A 229 3.63 -3.13 -0.15
C ASN A 229 2.45 -4.12 -0.13
N ASN A 230 1.21 -3.61 -0.22
CA ASN A 230 0.02 -4.46 -0.32
C ASN A 230 0.10 -5.45 -1.50
N THR A 231 0.48 -4.97 -2.69
CA THR A 231 0.67 -5.83 -3.87
C THR A 231 1.73 -6.90 -3.64
N GLN A 232 2.90 -6.55 -3.10
CA GLN A 232 3.98 -7.49 -2.84
C GLN A 232 3.56 -8.57 -1.84
N LYS A 233 2.80 -8.21 -0.81
CA LYS A 233 2.30 -9.18 0.17
C LYS A 233 1.28 -10.15 -0.43
N LEU A 234 0.47 -9.74 -1.41
CA LEU A 234 -0.41 -10.66 -2.15
C LEU A 234 0.38 -11.68 -2.97
N VAL A 235 1.49 -11.28 -3.59
CA VAL A 235 2.42 -12.20 -4.28
C VAL A 235 2.99 -13.22 -3.31
N ASP A 236 3.49 -12.77 -2.15
CA ASP A 236 4.06 -13.63 -1.12
C ASP A 236 3.02 -14.63 -0.57
N ILE A 237 1.79 -14.18 -0.35
CA ILE A 237 0.67 -15.03 0.09
C ILE A 237 0.34 -16.09 -0.96
N GLY A 238 0.31 -15.74 -2.25
CA GLY A 238 0.08 -16.71 -3.34
C GLY A 238 1.13 -17.81 -3.36
N LYS A 239 2.39 -17.45 -3.18
CA LYS A 239 3.50 -18.43 -3.09
C LYS A 239 3.37 -19.34 -1.85
N LYS A 240 3.03 -18.76 -0.69
CA LYS A 240 2.80 -19.53 0.55
C LYS A 240 1.58 -20.43 0.48
N ALA A 241 0.56 -20.06 -0.28
CA ALA A 241 -0.63 -20.89 -0.54
C ALA A 241 -0.32 -22.11 -1.42
N GLY A 242 0.90 -22.20 -1.96
CA GLY A 242 1.33 -23.32 -2.80
C GLY A 242 0.82 -23.24 -4.23
N ILE A 243 0.42 -22.05 -4.71
CA ILE A 243 0.05 -21.86 -6.12
C ILE A 243 1.32 -22.04 -6.95
N PRO A 244 1.33 -22.94 -7.97
CA PRO A 244 2.53 -23.31 -8.72
C PRO A 244 3.27 -22.10 -9.31
N ASP A 245 2.55 -21.20 -9.98
CA ASP A 245 3.12 -20.01 -10.59
C ASP A 245 2.40 -18.74 -10.14
N VAL A 246 3.15 -17.74 -9.68
CA VAL A 246 2.64 -16.44 -9.23
C VAL A 246 3.36 -15.34 -9.99
N PHE A 247 2.60 -14.57 -10.76
CA PHE A 247 3.10 -13.45 -11.55
C PHE A 247 2.70 -12.13 -10.91
N SER A 248 3.65 -11.20 -10.85
CA SER A 248 3.43 -9.81 -10.47
C SER A 248 3.59 -8.93 -11.71
N ILE A 249 2.53 -8.24 -12.09
CA ILE A 249 2.50 -7.38 -13.28
C ILE A 249 1.86 -6.03 -12.95
N GLN A 250 2.20 -4.98 -13.68
CA GLN A 250 1.55 -3.68 -13.52
C GLN A 250 0.30 -3.55 -14.39
N THR A 251 0.40 -4.01 -15.64
CA THR A 251 -0.65 -3.86 -16.65
C THR A 251 -0.63 -5.02 -17.63
N VAL A 252 -1.58 -4.99 -18.55
CA VAL A 252 -1.66 -5.93 -19.69
C VAL A 252 -0.44 -5.84 -20.61
N GLU A 253 0.31 -4.73 -20.58
CA GLU A 253 1.53 -4.56 -21.40
C GLU A 253 2.66 -5.52 -20.99
N ASP A 254 2.64 -5.99 -19.73
CA ASP A 254 3.67 -6.86 -19.17
C ASP A 254 3.51 -8.35 -19.51
N ILE A 255 2.44 -8.73 -20.22
CA ILE A 255 2.14 -10.14 -20.53
C ILE A 255 1.95 -10.37 -22.03
N ASP A 256 2.29 -11.60 -22.46
CA ASP A 256 1.84 -12.16 -23.73
C ASP A 256 0.87 -13.32 -23.43
N LYS A 257 -0.28 -13.33 -24.13
CA LYS A 257 -1.32 -14.36 -23.97
C LYS A 257 -0.79 -15.78 -24.16
N LYS A 258 0.20 -15.95 -25.05
CA LYS A 258 0.82 -17.24 -25.34
C LYS A 258 1.53 -17.86 -24.14
N ASP A 259 2.09 -17.01 -23.25
CA ASP A 259 2.79 -17.47 -22.06
C ASP A 259 1.83 -18.13 -21.05
N PHE A 260 0.54 -17.86 -21.16
CA PHE A 260 -0.51 -18.37 -20.29
C PHE A 260 -1.31 -19.54 -20.87
N GLU A 261 -1.09 -19.91 -22.13
CA GLU A 261 -1.74 -21.07 -22.76
C GLU A 261 -1.56 -22.40 -22.02
N PRO A 262 -0.41 -22.68 -21.34
CA PRO A 262 -0.23 -23.93 -20.60
C PRO A 262 -1.14 -24.10 -19.39
N TYR A 263 -1.62 -22.99 -18.80
CA TYR A 263 -2.43 -23.03 -17.57
C TYR A 263 -3.90 -23.37 -17.85
N SER A 264 -4.45 -24.24 -17.03
CA SER A 264 -5.88 -24.63 -17.11
C SER A 264 -6.75 -23.64 -16.32
N THR A 265 -6.28 -23.20 -15.15
CA THR A 265 -6.99 -22.31 -14.26
C THR A 265 -6.08 -21.17 -13.83
N ILE A 266 -6.46 -19.95 -14.20
CA ILE A 266 -5.75 -18.71 -13.89
C ILE A 266 -6.61 -17.86 -12.96
N ALA A 267 -6.10 -17.54 -11.78
CA ALA A 267 -6.73 -16.57 -10.89
C ALA A 267 -6.09 -15.19 -11.08
N ILE A 268 -6.90 -14.15 -11.09
CA ILE A 268 -6.46 -12.76 -11.25
C ILE A 268 -6.95 -11.95 -10.06
N THR A 269 -6.03 -11.28 -9.39
CA THR A 269 -6.30 -10.33 -8.32
C THR A 269 -5.50 -9.05 -8.53
N SER A 270 -5.71 -8.06 -7.66
CA SER A 270 -4.97 -6.81 -7.70
C SER A 270 -4.69 -6.25 -6.31
N GLY A 271 -3.63 -5.46 -6.21
CA GLY A 271 -3.34 -4.67 -5.02
C GLY A 271 -4.41 -3.61 -4.75
N ALA A 272 -4.49 -3.17 -3.50
CA ALA A 272 -5.51 -2.21 -3.02
C ALA A 272 -5.36 -0.79 -3.61
N SER A 273 -4.24 -0.49 -4.24
CA SER A 273 -3.97 0.77 -4.95
C SER A 273 -4.01 0.64 -6.48
N THR A 274 -4.52 -0.48 -6.99
CA THR A 274 -4.58 -0.76 -8.42
C THR A 274 -5.96 -0.39 -8.99
N PRO A 275 -6.03 0.44 -10.05
CA PRO A 275 -7.29 0.71 -10.72
C PRO A 275 -7.93 -0.57 -11.26
N THR A 276 -9.21 -0.78 -11.02
CA THR A 276 -9.97 -1.93 -11.55
C THR A 276 -9.89 -2.00 -13.07
N TYR A 277 -9.83 -0.86 -13.74
CA TYR A 277 -9.63 -0.75 -15.18
C TYR A 277 -8.41 -1.56 -15.68
N LEU A 278 -7.25 -1.44 -15.01
CA LEU A 278 -6.03 -2.16 -15.39
C LEU A 278 -6.17 -3.67 -15.20
N THR A 279 -6.82 -4.10 -14.13
CA THR A 279 -7.08 -5.51 -13.85
C THR A 279 -8.06 -6.12 -14.86
N ASN A 280 -9.10 -5.39 -15.23
CA ASN A 280 -10.06 -5.81 -16.23
C ASN A 280 -9.42 -5.97 -17.61
N GLN A 281 -8.50 -5.09 -17.99
CA GLN A 281 -7.75 -5.24 -19.26
C GLN A 281 -6.97 -6.56 -19.30
N VAL A 282 -6.33 -6.95 -18.21
CA VAL A 282 -5.62 -8.24 -18.11
C VAL A 282 -6.59 -9.41 -18.27
N LYS A 283 -7.71 -9.38 -17.56
CA LYS A 283 -8.74 -10.40 -17.64
C LYS A 283 -9.31 -10.53 -19.04
N ASP A 284 -9.70 -9.41 -19.66
CA ASP A 284 -10.32 -9.41 -20.98
C ASP A 284 -9.34 -9.90 -22.07
N TYR A 285 -8.08 -9.47 -21.97
CA TYR A 285 -7.03 -9.91 -22.89
C TYR A 285 -6.77 -11.43 -22.82
N LEU A 286 -6.81 -12.04 -21.64
CA LEU A 286 -6.60 -13.47 -21.47
C LEU A 286 -7.83 -14.31 -21.78
N SER A 287 -9.04 -13.77 -21.58
CA SER A 287 -10.32 -14.53 -21.72
C SER A 287 -10.99 -14.38 -23.08
N GLN A 288 -10.64 -13.37 -23.85
CA GLN A 288 -11.29 -13.04 -25.13
C GLN A 288 -10.28 -13.07 -26.29
N ASP A 289 -10.79 -13.27 -27.49
CA ASP A 289 -9.96 -13.18 -28.71
C ASP A 289 -9.90 -11.72 -29.18
N ILE A 290 -9.13 -10.91 -28.46
CA ILE A 290 -8.91 -9.50 -28.74
C ILE A 290 -7.42 -9.18 -28.82
N GLU A 291 -7.08 -8.12 -29.55
CA GLU A 291 -5.73 -7.55 -29.49
C GLU A 291 -5.43 -6.96 -28.12
N LYS A 292 -4.14 -6.85 -27.79
CA LYS A 292 -3.71 -6.26 -26.53
C LYS A 292 -4.22 -4.82 -26.40
N PRO A 293 -5.06 -4.52 -25.40
CA PRO A 293 -5.67 -3.19 -25.28
C PRO A 293 -4.63 -2.14 -24.87
N LYS A 294 -4.83 -0.91 -25.34
CA LYS A 294 -4.03 0.25 -24.94
C LYS A 294 -4.57 0.85 -23.63
N ILE A 295 -3.67 1.33 -22.79
CA ILE A 295 -4.03 1.98 -21.53
C ILE A 295 -4.47 3.42 -21.81
N ARG A 296 -5.64 3.79 -21.30
CA ARG A 296 -6.20 5.14 -21.35
C ARG A 296 -6.15 5.76 -19.95
N ILE A 297 -5.38 6.83 -19.80
CA ILE A 297 -5.19 7.50 -18.49
C ILE A 297 -6.49 8.05 -17.92
N GLN A 298 -7.45 8.44 -18.76
CA GLN A 298 -8.76 8.96 -18.36
C GLN A 298 -9.61 7.94 -17.56
N GLU A 299 -9.31 6.65 -17.71
CA GLU A 299 -10.04 5.56 -17.05
C GLU A 299 -9.49 5.19 -15.65
N ILE A 300 -8.43 5.85 -15.23
CA ILE A 300 -7.68 5.47 -14.01
C ILE A 300 -8.35 6.02 -12.72
N LEU A 301 -8.92 7.23 -12.76
CA LEU A 301 -9.49 7.92 -11.56
C LEU A 301 -11.00 7.87 -11.52
#